data_46b0de11d7dc8248bbdf3699a9f21f16
#
_entry.id   46b0de11d7dc8248bbdf3699a9f21f16
#
_cell.length_a   1.000
_cell.length_b   1.000
_cell.length_c   1.000
_cell.angle_alpha   90.00
_cell.angle_beta   90.00
_cell.angle_gamma   90.00
#
_symmetry.space_group_name_H-M   'P 1'
#
loop_
_entity.id
_entity.type
_entity.pdbx_description
1 polymer ?
#
loop_
_entity_poly.entity_id
_entity_poly.type
_entity_poly.pdbx_seq_one_letter_code
_entity_poly.pdbx_strand_id
1 'polypeptide(L)'
;MERPAPSNLPKPIPGMDPDVLLREFLKATADPANRHLAARQFLTQSASNAWDDAGSALLIDHVVFVETRGAERVSATMRADILGSLSDMGVFETAEGELPDPGPIELVKTSGGWRIDRLPNGVFLDWQQFQSTYKRNTLYFADPTGKTVVPDPRYVAVSDHDQLATELVSKLLAGPRPEMAHSVRNLLAPPLRLRGPVTRADGGKSGIGKGYGGARIDLEKLSTTDSHSRQLLAAQIIWTLARADIRGPYVINADGAPLDDRFAEGWTTSDVAATDPGVADGAGAGLHALVGGSLVALDGQRITTVEGAFGRMGDQTGAALSRTGRLVASVVTLRRGAPDVAASLWIGELGAEAVQAADGHNLSRPSWSLDDAVWVVVDTNNVLRAIQEPASGQPARIPVDSTAVSSRFPGAITDLQLSRDGTRAAMVIDGRVILSSVEQTQAGQFALTYPRRLGFGLGTSVVSLSWRTGDDIVVTRNDVGHPVSYVNLDGVNSDAPARGLQIPLFAIAANPSTVYVAGPQGVMMYSASSAEGQQSWAEVPGLMVTGAAPVLPG
;
A
#
# COMPACT_ATOMS: atom_id res chain seq x y z
N MET A 1 -13.64 -23.59 5.10
CA MET A 1 -14.41 -24.35 4.09
C MET A 1 -13.44 -25.11 3.21
N GLU A 2 -13.55 -26.42 3.12
CA GLU A 2 -12.74 -27.21 2.18
C GLU A 2 -13.21 -26.89 0.76
N ARG A 3 -12.26 -26.54 -0.11
CA ARG A 3 -12.53 -26.37 -1.55
C ARG A 3 -12.79 -27.75 -2.16
N PRO A 4 -13.72 -27.89 -3.14
CA PRO A 4 -13.81 -29.11 -3.92
C PRO A 4 -12.46 -29.43 -4.52
N ALA A 5 -12.00 -30.67 -4.40
CA ALA A 5 -10.74 -31.10 -4.99
C ALA A 5 -10.79 -30.85 -6.51
N PRO A 6 -9.78 -30.25 -7.13
CA PRO A 6 -9.74 -30.08 -8.58
C PRO A 6 -9.79 -31.45 -9.25
N SER A 7 -10.54 -31.55 -10.33
CA SER A 7 -10.74 -32.82 -11.07
C SER A 7 -9.46 -33.35 -11.74
N ASN A 8 -8.39 -32.55 -11.78
CA ASN A 8 -7.13 -32.90 -12.44
C ASN A 8 -5.93 -32.43 -11.60
N LEU A 9 -5.63 -33.16 -10.52
CA LEU A 9 -4.44 -32.91 -9.72
C LEU A 9 -3.17 -33.31 -10.49
N PRO A 10 -2.07 -32.52 -10.43
CA PRO A 10 -0.80 -32.92 -10.99
C PRO A 10 -0.31 -34.19 -10.30
N LYS A 11 0.19 -35.15 -11.07
CA LYS A 11 0.71 -36.40 -10.54
C LYS A 11 2.11 -36.68 -11.11
N PRO A 12 3.04 -37.20 -10.30
CA PRO A 12 4.33 -37.63 -10.81
C PRO A 12 4.14 -38.72 -11.89
N ILE A 13 4.87 -38.57 -13.00
CA ILE A 13 4.83 -39.50 -14.12
C ILE A 13 5.89 -40.59 -13.84
N PRO A 14 5.61 -41.91 -14.06
CA PRO A 14 6.61 -42.95 -13.95
C PRO A 14 7.85 -42.67 -14.82
N GLY A 15 9.06 -42.77 -14.24
CA GLY A 15 10.29 -42.45 -14.93
C GLY A 15 10.73 -40.98 -14.91
N MET A 16 9.98 -40.11 -14.25
CA MET A 16 10.37 -38.70 -14.04
C MET A 16 11.71 -38.61 -13.31
N ASP A 17 12.61 -37.75 -13.82
CA ASP A 17 13.90 -37.48 -13.16
C ASP A 17 13.69 -36.75 -11.82
N PRO A 18 14.50 -37.00 -10.79
CA PRO A 18 14.41 -36.33 -9.50
C PRO A 18 14.39 -34.81 -9.56
N ASP A 19 15.23 -34.16 -10.36
CA ASP A 19 15.23 -32.69 -10.51
C ASP A 19 13.87 -32.16 -11.08
N VAL A 20 13.35 -32.86 -12.09
CA VAL A 20 12.04 -32.52 -12.67
C VAL A 20 10.93 -32.71 -11.64
N LEU A 21 10.98 -33.75 -10.83
CA LEU A 21 9.99 -33.99 -9.79
C LEU A 21 10.01 -32.89 -8.73
N LEU A 22 11.20 -32.44 -8.30
CA LEU A 22 11.35 -31.35 -7.34
C LEU A 22 10.81 -30.03 -7.89
N ARG A 23 11.05 -29.75 -9.17
CA ARG A 23 10.49 -28.53 -9.82
C ARG A 23 8.99 -28.59 -9.97
N GLU A 24 8.42 -29.71 -10.33
CA GLU A 24 6.96 -29.90 -10.42
C GLU A 24 6.30 -29.86 -9.03
N PHE A 25 6.98 -30.41 -7.99
CA PHE A 25 6.55 -30.23 -6.60
C PHE A 25 6.51 -28.74 -6.22
N LEU A 26 7.58 -27.99 -6.49
CA LEU A 26 7.65 -26.56 -6.17
C LEU A 26 6.57 -25.77 -6.91
N LYS A 27 6.27 -26.08 -8.17
CA LYS A 27 5.13 -25.47 -8.88
C LYS A 27 3.80 -25.79 -8.19
N ALA A 28 3.63 -27.02 -7.76
CA ALA A 28 2.38 -27.48 -7.14
C ALA A 28 2.16 -26.86 -5.75
N THR A 29 3.19 -26.36 -5.06
CA THR A 29 3.05 -25.64 -3.78
C THR A 29 2.32 -24.30 -3.94
N ALA A 30 2.24 -23.74 -5.14
CA ALA A 30 1.53 -22.50 -5.38
C ALA A 30 0.01 -22.62 -5.19
N ASP A 31 -0.57 -23.81 -5.27
CA ASP A 31 -1.99 -24.04 -4.97
C ASP A 31 -2.18 -24.36 -3.47
N PRO A 32 -2.71 -23.43 -2.67
CA PRO A 32 -2.93 -23.65 -1.24
C PRO A 32 -4.17 -24.50 -0.93
N ALA A 33 -4.96 -24.90 -1.95
CA ALA A 33 -6.21 -25.60 -1.76
C ALA A 33 -6.01 -26.94 -1.03
N ASN A 34 -6.88 -27.19 -0.04
CA ASN A 34 -6.91 -28.45 0.72
C ASN A 34 -5.52 -28.84 1.28
N ARG A 35 -4.84 -27.86 1.92
CA ARG A 35 -3.51 -28.05 2.50
C ARG A 35 -2.49 -28.50 1.44
N HIS A 36 -2.36 -27.73 0.36
CA HIS A 36 -1.46 -28.00 -0.75
C HIS A 36 -1.61 -29.42 -1.33
N LEU A 37 -2.87 -29.87 -1.51
CA LEU A 37 -3.17 -31.22 -1.99
C LEU A 37 -2.45 -31.57 -3.30
N ALA A 38 -2.27 -30.59 -4.18
CA ALA A 38 -1.52 -30.74 -5.43
C ALA A 38 -0.06 -31.12 -5.18
N ALA A 39 0.63 -30.41 -4.29
CA ALA A 39 2.01 -30.69 -3.91
C ALA A 39 2.14 -32.04 -3.18
N ARG A 40 1.18 -32.39 -2.34
CA ARG A 40 1.17 -33.67 -1.60
C ARG A 40 1.13 -34.89 -2.50
N GLN A 41 0.74 -34.79 -3.79
CA GLN A 41 0.81 -35.90 -4.75
C GLN A 41 2.24 -36.33 -5.07
N PHE A 42 3.25 -35.49 -4.84
CA PHE A 42 4.66 -35.75 -5.09
C PHE A 42 5.36 -36.38 -3.88
N LEU A 43 4.72 -36.45 -2.72
CA LEU A 43 5.25 -36.94 -1.47
C LEU A 43 4.96 -38.46 -1.28
N THR A 44 5.76 -39.13 -0.45
CA THR A 44 5.34 -40.40 0.16
C THR A 44 4.19 -40.13 1.15
N GLN A 45 3.43 -41.14 1.49
CA GLN A 45 2.37 -41.02 2.49
C GLN A 45 2.92 -40.55 3.84
N SER A 46 4.11 -41.05 4.24
CA SER A 46 4.78 -40.63 5.47
C SER A 46 5.13 -39.12 5.43
N ALA A 47 5.81 -38.69 4.35
CA ALA A 47 6.19 -37.28 4.18
C ALA A 47 4.96 -36.35 4.11
N SER A 48 3.90 -36.79 3.39
CA SER A 48 2.65 -36.02 3.32
C SER A 48 1.98 -35.82 4.68
N ASN A 49 2.04 -36.83 5.56
CA ASN A 49 1.49 -36.72 6.91
C ASN A 49 2.38 -35.88 7.84
N ALA A 50 3.69 -35.92 7.63
CA ALA A 50 4.66 -35.21 8.48
C ALA A 50 4.90 -33.74 8.07
N TRP A 51 4.70 -33.40 6.80
CA TRP A 51 4.98 -32.06 6.30
C TRP A 51 4.05 -31.03 6.91
N ASP A 52 4.63 -30.10 7.66
CA ASP A 52 3.94 -28.94 8.20
C ASP A 52 3.95 -27.82 7.15
N ASP A 53 2.80 -27.58 6.57
CA ASP A 53 2.49 -26.56 5.57
C ASP A 53 1.80 -25.33 6.18
N ALA A 54 1.79 -25.21 7.51
CA ALA A 54 1.19 -24.08 8.21
C ALA A 54 2.12 -22.86 8.26
N GLY A 55 1.52 -21.70 8.42
CA GLY A 55 2.23 -20.45 8.57
C GLY A 55 2.47 -19.69 7.26
N SER A 56 3.42 -18.77 7.31
CA SER A 56 3.77 -17.94 6.14
C SER A 56 4.58 -18.73 5.13
N ALA A 57 4.23 -18.56 3.85
CA ALA A 57 5.02 -19.08 2.75
C ALA A 57 6.17 -18.13 2.41
N LEU A 58 7.34 -18.70 2.09
CA LEU A 58 8.50 -17.93 1.65
C LEU A 58 8.52 -17.85 0.12
N LEU A 59 8.55 -16.63 -0.43
CA LEU A 59 8.68 -16.42 -1.86
C LEU A 59 10.14 -16.43 -2.25
N ILE A 60 10.46 -17.27 -3.24
CA ILE A 60 11.82 -17.51 -3.70
C ILE A 60 11.92 -17.40 -5.23
N ASP A 61 13.12 -17.11 -5.70
CA ASP A 61 13.47 -17.08 -7.12
C ASP A 61 14.84 -17.71 -7.36
N HIS A 62 15.22 -17.90 -8.61
CA HIS A 62 16.52 -18.48 -9.04
C HIS A 62 16.82 -19.82 -8.36
N VAL A 63 15.80 -20.70 -8.26
CA VAL A 63 15.90 -21.98 -7.55
C VAL A 63 16.84 -22.94 -8.24
N VAL A 64 17.84 -23.45 -7.49
CA VAL A 64 18.79 -24.48 -7.91
C VAL A 64 18.77 -25.64 -6.91
N PHE A 65 18.58 -26.87 -7.42
CA PHE A 65 18.72 -28.07 -6.63
C PHE A 65 20.12 -28.67 -6.85
N VAL A 66 20.87 -28.84 -5.75
CA VAL A 66 22.18 -29.55 -5.76
C VAL A 66 21.95 -30.97 -5.27
N GLU A 67 22.08 -31.93 -6.17
CA GLU A 67 21.73 -33.33 -5.91
C GLU A 67 22.94 -34.24 -5.67
N THR A 68 22.80 -35.17 -4.73
CA THR A 68 23.65 -36.34 -4.58
C THR A 68 22.81 -37.56 -4.90
N ARG A 69 23.12 -38.22 -6.02
CA ARG A 69 22.32 -39.31 -6.58
C ARG A 69 22.86 -40.69 -6.20
N GLY A 70 22.01 -41.54 -5.62
CA GLY A 70 22.18 -42.97 -5.47
C GLY A 70 21.14 -43.74 -6.31
N ALA A 71 21.25 -45.09 -6.33
CA ALA A 71 20.37 -45.92 -7.14
C ALA A 71 18.90 -45.90 -6.71
N GLU A 72 18.64 -45.86 -5.41
CA GLU A 72 17.31 -45.93 -4.79
C GLU A 72 16.97 -44.69 -3.96
N ARG A 73 17.94 -43.80 -3.76
CA ARG A 73 17.79 -42.56 -2.98
C ARG A 73 18.51 -41.38 -3.65
N VAL A 74 17.93 -40.21 -3.54
CA VAL A 74 18.55 -38.94 -3.95
C VAL A 74 18.38 -37.94 -2.79
N SER A 75 19.46 -37.24 -2.45
CA SER A 75 19.42 -36.13 -1.51
C SER A 75 19.67 -34.84 -2.28
N ALA A 76 18.79 -33.84 -2.14
CA ALA A 76 18.89 -32.55 -2.79
C ALA A 76 18.90 -31.42 -1.75
N THR A 77 19.76 -30.43 -1.97
CA THR A 77 19.75 -29.15 -1.21
C THR A 77 19.25 -28.06 -2.12
N MET A 78 18.29 -27.29 -1.65
CA MET A 78 17.72 -26.15 -2.37
C MET A 78 18.50 -24.87 -2.06
N ARG A 79 18.88 -24.13 -3.11
CA ARG A 79 19.41 -22.77 -3.02
C ARG A 79 18.51 -21.85 -3.81
N ALA A 80 18.25 -20.66 -3.30
CA ALA A 80 17.37 -19.67 -3.93
C ALA A 80 17.62 -18.29 -3.36
N ASP A 81 17.13 -17.28 -4.06
CA ASP A 81 17.02 -15.92 -3.55
C ASP A 81 15.67 -15.73 -2.87
N ILE A 82 15.63 -15.04 -1.73
CA ILE A 82 14.40 -14.66 -1.04
C ILE A 82 13.89 -13.34 -1.64
N LEU A 83 12.62 -13.33 -2.05
CA LEU A 83 11.94 -12.11 -2.52
C LEU A 83 10.91 -11.57 -1.52
N GLY A 84 10.46 -12.37 -0.57
CA GLY A 84 9.48 -11.97 0.41
C GLY A 84 8.82 -13.13 1.13
N SER A 85 7.78 -12.80 1.87
CA SER A 85 6.91 -13.77 2.55
C SER A 85 5.45 -13.47 2.31
N LEU A 86 4.62 -14.51 2.27
CA LEU A 86 3.18 -14.43 2.17
C LEU A 86 2.56 -15.08 3.40
N SER A 87 1.82 -14.30 4.21
CA SER A 87 1.13 -14.84 5.37
C SER A 87 -0.14 -15.61 4.96
N ASP A 88 -0.69 -16.40 5.87
CA ASP A 88 -2.00 -17.06 5.76
C ASP A 88 -3.16 -16.07 5.57
N MET A 89 -3.00 -14.85 6.07
CA MET A 89 -3.95 -13.75 5.81
C MET A 89 -3.84 -13.19 4.39
N GLY A 90 -2.85 -13.62 3.57
CA GLY A 90 -2.58 -13.11 2.23
C GLY A 90 -1.81 -11.79 2.22
N VAL A 91 -1.15 -11.42 3.31
CA VAL A 91 -0.26 -10.26 3.36
C VAL A 91 1.07 -10.67 2.74
N PHE A 92 1.44 -10.00 1.66
CA PHE A 92 2.77 -10.12 1.06
C PHE A 92 3.68 -9.01 1.59
N GLU A 93 4.88 -9.37 1.97
CA GLU A 93 5.95 -8.46 2.36
C GLU A 93 7.22 -8.80 1.61
N THR A 94 7.79 -7.83 0.94
CA THR A 94 9.08 -7.99 0.27
C THR A 94 10.20 -8.19 1.29
N ALA A 95 11.11 -9.08 0.96
CA ALA A 95 12.38 -9.28 1.65
C ALA A 95 13.50 -9.47 0.63
N GLU A 96 14.74 -9.47 1.06
CA GLU A 96 15.91 -9.61 0.20
C GLU A 96 16.97 -10.44 0.94
N GLY A 97 17.57 -11.38 0.24
CA GLY A 97 18.66 -12.21 0.75
C GLY A 97 18.72 -13.56 0.09
N GLU A 98 19.75 -14.34 0.43
CA GLU A 98 19.85 -15.74 0.04
C GLU A 98 19.07 -16.62 1.01
N LEU A 99 18.46 -17.68 0.50
CA LEU A 99 17.78 -18.67 1.33
C LEU A 99 18.81 -19.40 2.22
N PRO A 100 18.72 -19.25 3.57
CA PRO A 100 19.52 -20.08 4.47
C PRO A 100 19.23 -21.56 4.20
N ASP A 101 20.20 -22.44 4.39
CA ASP A 101 20.01 -23.87 4.15
C ASP A 101 18.77 -24.41 4.88
N PRO A 102 17.69 -24.74 4.15
CA PRO A 102 16.45 -25.22 4.78
C PRO A 102 16.55 -26.68 5.25
N GLY A 103 17.66 -27.35 4.94
CA GLY A 103 17.87 -28.78 5.12
C GLY A 103 17.63 -29.61 3.85
N PRO A 104 18.02 -30.87 3.88
CA PRO A 104 17.95 -31.72 2.71
C PRO A 104 16.52 -32.15 2.37
N ILE A 105 16.25 -32.25 1.08
CA ILE A 105 15.08 -32.92 0.52
C ILE A 105 15.50 -34.31 0.08
N GLU A 106 14.91 -35.36 0.67
CA GLU A 106 15.25 -36.74 0.37
C GLU A 106 14.18 -37.37 -0.51
N LEU A 107 14.60 -38.01 -1.61
CA LEU A 107 13.73 -38.73 -2.51
C LEU A 107 14.05 -40.22 -2.44
N VAL A 108 13.01 -41.05 -2.55
CA VAL A 108 13.09 -42.50 -2.61
C VAL A 108 12.42 -43.02 -3.87
N LYS A 109 12.95 -44.07 -4.43
CA LYS A 109 12.38 -44.74 -5.58
C LYS A 109 11.34 -45.76 -5.12
N THR A 110 10.11 -45.60 -5.55
CA THR A 110 8.97 -46.48 -5.27
C THR A 110 8.58 -47.25 -6.53
N SER A 111 7.66 -48.20 -6.42
CA SER A 111 7.10 -48.91 -7.59
C SER A 111 6.41 -47.97 -8.59
N GLY A 112 5.94 -46.81 -8.12
CA GLY A 112 5.32 -45.75 -8.93
C GLY A 112 6.28 -44.66 -9.39
N GLY A 113 7.60 -44.83 -9.27
CA GLY A 113 8.63 -43.83 -9.58
C GLY A 113 9.13 -43.09 -8.33
N TRP A 114 9.87 -42.01 -8.54
CA TRP A 114 10.43 -41.20 -7.45
C TRP A 114 9.33 -40.52 -6.65
N ARG A 115 9.54 -40.37 -5.33
CA ARG A 115 8.71 -39.58 -4.40
C ARG A 115 9.60 -38.88 -3.38
N ILE A 116 9.20 -37.70 -2.95
CA ILE A 116 9.85 -37.02 -1.82
C ILE A 116 9.43 -37.72 -0.54
N ASP A 117 10.40 -38.19 0.23
CA ASP A 117 10.22 -38.94 1.48
C ASP A 117 10.50 -38.06 2.71
N ARG A 118 11.31 -37.02 2.53
CA ARG A 118 11.60 -36.03 3.57
C ARG A 118 11.82 -34.69 2.94
N LEU A 119 11.28 -33.64 3.57
CA LEU A 119 11.44 -32.25 3.15
C LEU A 119 11.41 -31.33 4.38
N PRO A 120 11.97 -30.09 4.28
CA PRO A 120 11.84 -29.09 5.33
C PRO A 120 10.38 -28.67 5.50
N ASN A 121 10.02 -28.23 6.72
CA ASN A 121 8.73 -27.64 7.01
C ASN A 121 8.60 -26.24 6.38
N GLY A 122 7.36 -25.77 6.26
CA GLY A 122 7.01 -24.52 5.61
C GLY A 122 6.74 -24.68 4.11
N VAL A 123 6.26 -23.63 3.51
CA VAL A 123 5.93 -23.58 2.08
C VAL A 123 6.88 -22.62 1.37
N PHE A 124 7.48 -23.10 0.29
CA PHE A 124 8.26 -22.29 -0.63
C PHE A 124 7.43 -22.05 -1.89
N LEU A 125 7.30 -20.78 -2.29
CA LEU A 125 6.57 -20.36 -3.47
C LEU A 125 7.55 -19.79 -4.49
N ASP A 126 7.63 -20.39 -5.65
CA ASP A 126 8.34 -19.82 -6.78
C ASP A 126 7.66 -18.51 -7.22
N TRP A 127 8.45 -17.46 -7.50
CA TRP A 127 7.94 -16.13 -7.84
C TRP A 127 7.02 -16.12 -9.05
N GLN A 128 7.38 -16.85 -10.12
CA GLN A 128 6.55 -16.89 -11.33
C GLN A 128 5.22 -17.60 -11.06
N GLN A 129 5.25 -18.68 -10.28
CA GLN A 129 4.04 -19.41 -9.88
C GLN A 129 3.16 -18.55 -8.95
N PHE A 130 3.77 -17.80 -8.02
CA PHE A 130 3.05 -16.86 -7.20
C PHE A 130 2.31 -15.82 -8.04
N GLN A 131 2.98 -15.14 -8.97
CA GLN A 131 2.38 -14.14 -9.84
C GLN A 131 1.25 -14.68 -10.71
N SER A 132 1.35 -15.94 -11.15
CA SER A 132 0.31 -16.58 -11.98
C SER A 132 -0.91 -16.99 -11.17
N THR A 133 -0.71 -17.49 -9.94
CA THR A 133 -1.74 -18.10 -9.10
C THR A 133 -2.42 -17.10 -8.18
N TYR A 134 -1.66 -16.19 -7.57
CA TYR A 134 -2.19 -15.21 -6.63
C TYR A 134 -2.49 -13.89 -7.34
N LYS A 135 -3.66 -13.32 -7.00
CA LYS A 135 -4.06 -12.00 -7.49
C LYS A 135 -4.13 -11.02 -6.34
N ARG A 136 -3.58 -9.83 -6.56
CA ARG A 136 -3.65 -8.73 -5.61
C ARG A 136 -5.08 -8.20 -5.57
N ASN A 137 -5.68 -8.23 -4.38
CA ASN A 137 -6.97 -7.63 -4.07
C ASN A 137 -6.78 -6.68 -2.89
N THR A 138 -7.60 -5.65 -2.78
CA THR A 138 -7.48 -4.69 -1.70
C THR A 138 -8.70 -4.79 -0.78
N LEU A 139 -8.46 -5.10 0.49
CA LEU A 139 -9.47 -4.97 1.54
C LEU A 139 -9.53 -3.51 1.99
N TYR A 140 -10.67 -3.09 2.50
CA TYR A 140 -10.87 -1.73 2.98
C TYR A 140 -11.38 -1.70 4.41
N PHE A 141 -10.67 -0.97 5.29
CA PHE A 141 -11.05 -0.76 6.69
C PHE A 141 -11.37 0.72 6.92
N ALA A 142 -12.22 1.06 7.88
CA ALA A 142 -12.52 2.45 8.16
C ALA A 142 -11.30 3.17 8.78
N ASP A 143 -11.05 4.41 8.38
CA ASP A 143 -10.06 5.27 9.05
C ASP A 143 -10.49 5.58 10.50
N PRO A 144 -9.59 6.04 11.38
CA PRO A 144 -9.94 6.31 12.79
C PRO A 144 -11.04 7.35 12.96
N THR A 145 -11.19 8.29 12.02
CA THR A 145 -12.23 9.33 12.07
C THR A 145 -13.57 8.87 11.50
N GLY A 146 -13.59 7.78 10.73
CA GLY A 146 -14.78 7.27 10.04
C GLY A 146 -15.18 8.08 8.81
N LYS A 147 -14.28 8.85 8.22
CA LYS A 147 -14.56 9.69 7.04
C LYS A 147 -14.26 8.98 5.72
N THR A 148 -13.33 8.03 5.72
CA THR A 148 -12.91 7.31 4.52
C THR A 148 -12.58 5.86 4.84
N VAL A 149 -12.29 5.06 3.81
CA VAL A 149 -11.76 3.71 3.98
C VAL A 149 -10.31 3.62 3.55
N VAL A 150 -9.56 2.79 4.25
CA VAL A 150 -8.11 2.61 4.18
C VAL A 150 -7.80 1.32 3.44
N PRO A 151 -6.99 1.34 2.38
CA PRO A 151 -6.64 0.15 1.62
C PRO A 151 -5.65 -0.75 2.38
N ASP A 152 -5.91 -2.05 2.35
CA ASP A 152 -5.05 -3.12 2.88
C ASP A 152 -4.90 -4.21 1.82
N PRO A 153 -3.82 -4.19 1.01
CA PRO A 153 -3.59 -5.15 -0.06
C PRO A 153 -3.41 -6.58 0.45
N ARG A 154 -4.07 -7.53 -0.23
CA ARG A 154 -4.00 -8.97 0.04
C ARG A 154 -3.83 -9.75 -1.26
N TYR A 155 -3.08 -10.84 -1.20
CA TYR A 155 -2.93 -11.78 -2.29
C TYR A 155 -3.80 -13.01 -2.05
N VAL A 156 -4.63 -13.34 -3.03
CA VAL A 156 -5.62 -14.40 -2.94
C VAL A 156 -5.47 -15.35 -4.12
N ALA A 157 -5.29 -16.64 -3.82
CA ALA A 157 -5.21 -17.71 -4.82
C ALA A 157 -6.61 -18.27 -5.13
N VAL A 158 -7.45 -17.50 -5.78
CA VAL A 158 -8.79 -17.91 -6.21
C VAL A 158 -8.98 -17.59 -7.68
N SER A 159 -9.19 -18.63 -8.48
CA SER A 159 -9.46 -18.52 -9.91
C SER A 159 -10.95 -18.35 -10.23
N ASP A 160 -11.83 -18.84 -9.34
CA ASP A 160 -13.28 -18.74 -9.52
C ASP A 160 -13.81 -17.45 -8.87
N HIS A 161 -14.36 -16.58 -9.70
CA HIS A 161 -14.93 -15.30 -9.30
C HIS A 161 -16.07 -15.43 -8.25
N ASP A 162 -16.83 -16.52 -8.31
CA ASP A 162 -17.92 -16.76 -7.35
C ASP A 162 -17.37 -17.10 -5.94
N GLN A 163 -16.19 -17.70 -5.85
CA GLN A 163 -15.51 -17.96 -4.57
C GLN A 163 -14.78 -16.71 -4.05
N LEU A 164 -14.30 -15.84 -4.93
CA LEU A 164 -13.53 -14.65 -4.57
C LEU A 164 -14.30 -13.73 -3.63
N ALA A 165 -15.59 -13.50 -3.88
CA ALA A 165 -16.44 -12.67 -3.03
C ALA A 165 -16.46 -13.18 -1.58
N THR A 166 -16.65 -14.49 -1.39
CA THR A 166 -16.65 -15.13 -0.06
C THR A 166 -15.29 -15.02 0.61
N GLU A 167 -14.22 -15.25 -0.13
CA GLU A 167 -12.85 -15.19 0.40
C GLU A 167 -12.49 -13.77 0.86
N LEU A 168 -12.83 -12.74 0.07
CA LEU A 168 -12.55 -11.35 0.41
C LEU A 168 -13.33 -10.90 1.66
N VAL A 169 -14.61 -11.24 1.76
CA VAL A 169 -15.41 -10.91 2.95
C VAL A 169 -14.91 -11.69 4.18
N SER A 170 -14.49 -12.95 4.00
CA SER A 170 -13.89 -13.74 5.09
C SER A 170 -12.59 -13.11 5.60
N LYS A 171 -11.73 -12.61 4.70
CA LYS A 171 -10.50 -11.89 5.07
C LYS A 171 -10.78 -10.54 5.74
N LEU A 172 -11.83 -9.81 5.32
CA LEU A 172 -12.28 -8.61 6.03
C LEU A 172 -12.67 -8.91 7.47
N LEU A 173 -13.44 -9.99 7.69
CA LEU A 173 -13.85 -10.44 9.02
C LEU A 173 -12.67 -10.93 9.88
N ALA A 174 -11.62 -11.48 9.25
CA ALA A 174 -10.38 -11.85 9.93
C ALA A 174 -9.59 -10.62 10.43
N GLY A 175 -9.85 -9.44 9.87
CA GLY A 175 -9.29 -8.16 10.31
C GLY A 175 -8.16 -7.62 9.45
N PRO A 176 -7.68 -6.41 9.79
CA PRO A 176 -6.56 -5.76 9.12
C PRO A 176 -5.26 -6.52 9.40
N ARG A 177 -4.21 -6.21 8.60
CA ARG A 177 -2.86 -6.69 8.92
C ARG A 177 -2.43 -6.18 10.31
N PRO A 178 -1.59 -6.94 11.04
CA PRO A 178 -1.22 -6.60 12.41
C PRO A 178 -0.69 -5.17 12.58
N GLU A 179 0.10 -4.67 11.62
CA GLU A 179 0.70 -3.34 11.65
C GLU A 179 -0.32 -2.20 11.54
N MET A 180 -1.53 -2.51 11.07
CA MET A 180 -2.61 -1.53 10.93
C MET A 180 -3.68 -1.65 12.00
N ALA A 181 -3.61 -2.65 12.86
CA ALA A 181 -4.68 -2.96 13.82
C ALA A 181 -5.06 -1.76 14.71
N HIS A 182 -4.09 -0.91 15.06
CA HIS A 182 -4.28 0.29 15.88
C HIS A 182 -4.45 1.58 15.07
N SER A 183 -4.26 1.52 13.74
CA SER A 183 -4.36 2.68 12.83
C SER A 183 -5.67 2.72 12.06
N VAL A 184 -6.53 1.71 12.19
CA VAL A 184 -7.84 1.63 11.52
C VAL A 184 -8.94 1.15 12.48
N ARG A 185 -10.20 1.41 12.11
CA ARG A 185 -11.37 0.87 12.82
C ARG A 185 -11.87 -0.37 12.10
N ASN A 186 -11.82 -1.51 12.76
CA ASN A 186 -12.40 -2.74 12.25
C ASN A 186 -13.84 -2.90 12.74
N LEU A 187 -14.83 -2.49 11.93
CA LEU A 187 -16.25 -2.64 12.24
C LEU A 187 -16.78 -4.05 11.95
N LEU A 188 -15.97 -4.90 11.32
CA LEU A 188 -16.28 -6.30 11.06
C LEU A 188 -15.61 -7.27 12.05
N ALA A 189 -15.10 -6.75 13.16
CA ALA A 189 -14.43 -7.55 14.18
C ALA A 189 -15.39 -8.59 14.83
N PRO A 190 -14.85 -9.71 15.35
CA PRO A 190 -15.65 -10.65 16.12
C PRO A 190 -16.47 -9.96 17.23
N PRO A 191 -17.70 -10.41 17.51
CA PRO A 191 -18.28 -11.71 17.13
C PRO A 191 -18.94 -11.76 15.75
N LEU A 192 -18.91 -10.68 14.93
CA LEU A 192 -19.51 -10.65 13.60
C LEU A 192 -18.90 -11.73 12.71
N ARG A 193 -19.72 -12.44 11.96
CA ARG A 193 -19.27 -13.49 11.03
C ARG A 193 -20.22 -13.67 9.86
N LEU A 194 -19.74 -14.30 8.80
CA LEU A 194 -20.60 -14.77 7.70
C LEU A 194 -21.51 -15.92 8.18
N ARG A 195 -22.78 -15.85 7.83
CA ARG A 195 -23.75 -16.93 8.03
C ARG A 195 -23.58 -18.07 7.03
N GLY A 196 -23.00 -17.77 5.86
CA GLY A 196 -22.73 -18.70 4.77
C GLY A 196 -21.90 -18.05 3.68
N PRO A 197 -21.63 -18.72 2.56
CA PRO A 197 -20.92 -18.11 1.45
C PRO A 197 -21.69 -16.93 0.86
N VAL A 198 -20.98 -15.97 0.28
CA VAL A 198 -21.58 -14.90 -0.52
C VAL A 198 -22.31 -15.53 -1.71
N THR A 199 -23.50 -15.02 -2.02
CA THR A 199 -24.33 -15.50 -3.12
C THR A 199 -24.66 -14.34 -4.05
N ARG A 200 -25.29 -14.60 -5.18
CA ARG A 200 -25.91 -13.57 -6.01
C ARG A 200 -27.03 -12.87 -5.23
N ALA A 201 -27.38 -11.63 -5.57
CA ALA A 201 -28.40 -10.85 -4.85
C ALA A 201 -29.73 -11.57 -4.69
N ASP A 202 -30.12 -12.41 -5.66
CA ASP A 202 -31.34 -13.25 -5.64
C ASP A 202 -31.16 -14.61 -4.94
N GLY A 203 -29.99 -14.87 -4.35
CA GLY A 203 -29.66 -16.14 -3.68
C GLY A 203 -29.02 -17.20 -4.57
N GLY A 204 -28.80 -16.94 -5.84
CA GLY A 204 -28.10 -17.85 -6.76
C GLY A 204 -26.64 -18.04 -6.36
N LYS A 205 -26.08 -19.24 -6.63
CA LYS A 205 -24.71 -19.62 -6.22
C LYS A 205 -23.64 -19.37 -7.28
N SER A 206 -24.02 -18.92 -8.47
CA SER A 206 -23.10 -18.66 -9.59
C SER A 206 -23.41 -17.34 -10.27
N GLY A 207 -22.38 -16.70 -10.85
CA GLY A 207 -22.50 -15.39 -11.49
C GLY A 207 -22.59 -14.24 -10.50
N ILE A 208 -21.98 -14.39 -9.31
CA ILE A 208 -21.92 -13.37 -8.27
C ILE A 208 -21.17 -12.14 -8.79
N GLY A 209 -21.82 -10.96 -8.70
CA GLY A 209 -21.23 -9.71 -9.17
C GLY A 209 -21.04 -9.60 -10.69
N LYS A 210 -21.58 -10.53 -11.49
CA LYS A 210 -21.55 -10.47 -12.96
C LYS A 210 -22.82 -9.85 -13.51
N GLY A 211 -22.68 -8.92 -14.47
CA GLY A 211 -23.81 -8.22 -15.04
C GLY A 211 -24.64 -7.50 -13.98
N TYR A 212 -25.95 -7.83 -13.91
CA TYR A 212 -26.87 -7.31 -12.90
C TYR A 212 -27.11 -8.29 -11.72
N GLY A 213 -26.28 -9.32 -11.61
CA GLY A 213 -26.46 -10.39 -10.61
C GLY A 213 -26.26 -9.96 -9.15
N GLY A 214 -25.48 -8.91 -8.94
CA GLY A 214 -25.17 -8.40 -7.61
C GLY A 214 -24.50 -9.41 -6.67
N ALA A 215 -24.37 -9.02 -5.41
CA ALA A 215 -23.83 -9.88 -4.36
C ALA A 215 -24.67 -9.77 -3.10
N ARG A 216 -24.96 -10.89 -2.44
CA ARG A 216 -25.66 -10.97 -1.17
C ARG A 216 -24.72 -11.49 -0.09
N ILE A 217 -24.60 -10.71 0.97
CA ILE A 217 -23.77 -10.96 2.12
C ILE A 217 -24.67 -11.09 3.35
N ASP A 218 -24.78 -12.27 3.91
CA ASP A 218 -25.56 -12.53 5.11
C ASP A 218 -24.61 -12.66 6.31
N LEU A 219 -24.68 -11.68 7.20
CA LEU A 219 -23.90 -11.58 8.43
C LEU A 219 -24.73 -12.03 9.64
N GLU A 220 -24.08 -12.46 10.70
CA GLU A 220 -24.73 -12.74 11.98
C GLU A 220 -23.88 -12.25 13.15
N LYS A 221 -24.54 -12.01 14.29
CA LYS A 221 -23.97 -11.47 15.53
C LYS A 221 -23.49 -10.02 15.39
N LEU A 222 -24.31 -9.18 14.75
CA LEU A 222 -24.05 -7.76 14.64
C LEU A 222 -24.19 -7.08 16.00
N SER A 223 -23.11 -6.42 16.44
CA SER A 223 -23.10 -5.62 17.68
C SER A 223 -23.34 -4.12 17.45
N THR A 224 -23.10 -3.65 16.23
CA THR A 224 -23.22 -2.25 15.84
C THR A 224 -24.68 -1.84 15.65
N THR A 225 -25.13 -0.83 16.38
CA THR A 225 -26.55 -0.40 16.36
C THR A 225 -26.77 0.96 15.69
N ASP A 226 -25.77 1.84 15.69
CA ASP A 226 -25.92 3.17 15.11
C ASP A 226 -25.79 3.18 13.57
N SER A 227 -26.54 4.06 12.93
CA SER A 227 -26.63 4.16 11.46
C SER A 227 -25.30 4.51 10.80
N HIS A 228 -24.47 5.37 11.41
CA HIS A 228 -23.18 5.75 10.85
C HIS A 228 -22.20 4.57 10.80
N SER A 229 -22.07 3.83 11.89
CA SER A 229 -21.23 2.62 11.93
C SER A 229 -21.72 1.53 10.97
N ARG A 230 -23.06 1.36 10.80
CA ARG A 230 -23.61 0.45 9.79
C ARG A 230 -23.26 0.88 8.36
N GLN A 231 -23.30 2.18 8.08
CA GLN A 231 -22.90 2.72 6.77
C GLN A 231 -21.41 2.50 6.50
N LEU A 232 -20.54 2.73 7.49
CA LEU A 232 -19.11 2.45 7.37
C LEU A 232 -18.81 0.94 7.22
N LEU A 233 -19.57 0.07 7.91
CA LEU A 233 -19.47 -1.38 7.74
C LEU A 233 -19.84 -1.76 6.29
N ALA A 234 -20.94 -1.22 5.77
CA ALA A 234 -21.32 -1.42 4.37
C ALA A 234 -20.22 -0.92 3.42
N ALA A 235 -19.66 0.26 3.67
CA ALA A 235 -18.60 0.84 2.85
C ALA A 235 -17.35 -0.06 2.77
N GLN A 236 -16.91 -0.66 3.88
CA GLN A 236 -15.78 -1.60 3.89
C GLN A 236 -16.03 -2.80 2.97
N ILE A 237 -17.21 -3.40 3.04
CA ILE A 237 -17.61 -4.54 2.19
C ILE A 237 -17.73 -4.10 0.73
N ILE A 238 -18.45 -3.01 0.47
CA ILE A 238 -18.75 -2.54 -0.89
C ILE A 238 -17.48 -2.17 -1.63
N TRP A 239 -16.60 -1.36 -1.03
CA TRP A 239 -15.34 -0.97 -1.68
C TRP A 239 -14.42 -2.15 -1.90
N THR A 240 -14.37 -3.12 -0.96
CA THR A 240 -13.59 -4.35 -1.14
C THR A 240 -14.08 -5.16 -2.34
N LEU A 241 -15.39 -5.37 -2.46
CA LEU A 241 -15.96 -6.14 -3.56
C LEU A 241 -15.91 -5.37 -4.89
N ALA A 242 -16.25 -4.08 -4.90
CA ALA A 242 -16.25 -3.26 -6.10
C ALA A 242 -14.86 -3.14 -6.74
N ARG A 243 -13.80 -2.99 -5.93
CA ARG A 243 -12.41 -2.91 -6.41
C ARG A 243 -11.86 -4.27 -6.87
N ALA A 244 -12.53 -5.37 -6.52
CA ALA A 244 -12.27 -6.73 -7.04
C ALA A 244 -13.16 -7.08 -8.25
N ASP A 245 -13.78 -6.09 -8.91
CA ASP A 245 -14.69 -6.22 -10.05
C ASP A 245 -15.96 -7.07 -9.78
N ILE A 246 -16.32 -7.19 -8.50
CA ILE A 246 -17.58 -7.83 -8.06
C ILE A 246 -18.62 -6.73 -7.97
N ARG A 247 -19.52 -6.67 -8.96
CA ARG A 247 -20.49 -5.57 -9.10
C ARG A 247 -21.73 -5.75 -8.22
N GLY A 248 -22.31 -4.61 -7.79
CA GLY A 248 -23.61 -4.56 -7.10
C GLY A 248 -24.83 -4.85 -8.00
N PRO A 249 -26.04 -4.78 -7.43
CA PRO A 249 -26.34 -4.31 -6.08
C PRO A 249 -25.78 -5.22 -4.99
N TYR A 250 -25.41 -4.62 -3.84
CA TYR A 250 -24.88 -5.33 -2.68
C TYR A 250 -25.97 -5.47 -1.63
N VAL A 251 -26.60 -6.64 -1.53
CA VAL A 251 -27.60 -6.94 -0.50
C VAL A 251 -26.88 -7.39 0.76
N ILE A 252 -26.80 -6.51 1.74
CA ILE A 252 -26.11 -6.79 3.02
C ILE A 252 -27.16 -6.96 4.10
N ASN A 253 -27.23 -8.16 4.66
CA ASN A 253 -28.12 -8.49 5.77
C ASN A 253 -27.29 -8.78 7.04
N ALA A 254 -27.89 -8.52 8.19
CA ALA A 254 -27.35 -8.88 9.49
C ALA A 254 -28.46 -9.46 10.37
N ASP A 255 -28.21 -10.61 10.98
CA ASP A 255 -29.17 -11.33 11.85
C ASP A 255 -30.55 -11.56 11.21
N GLY A 256 -30.59 -11.73 9.88
CA GLY A 256 -31.78 -12.04 9.12
C GLY A 256 -32.59 -10.84 8.64
N ALA A 257 -32.15 -9.61 8.91
CA ALA A 257 -32.78 -8.38 8.44
C ALA A 257 -31.77 -7.56 7.58
N PRO A 258 -32.24 -6.62 6.73
CA PRO A 258 -31.33 -5.68 6.06
C PRO A 258 -30.44 -4.95 7.06
N LEU A 259 -29.17 -4.74 6.70
CA LEU A 259 -28.22 -3.97 7.52
C LEU A 259 -28.74 -2.55 7.81
N ASP A 260 -29.43 -1.98 6.82
CA ASP A 260 -30.15 -0.71 6.92
C ASP A 260 -31.38 -0.77 6.01
N ASP A 261 -32.56 -0.48 6.56
CA ASP A 261 -33.85 -0.60 5.86
C ASP A 261 -33.94 0.31 4.61
N ARG A 262 -33.19 1.42 4.59
CA ARG A 262 -33.12 2.33 3.43
C ARG A 262 -32.53 1.64 2.18
N PHE A 263 -31.76 0.58 2.38
CA PHE A 263 -31.04 -0.15 1.32
C PHE A 263 -31.42 -1.65 1.32
N ALA A 264 -32.68 -1.96 1.65
CA ALA A 264 -33.18 -3.33 1.66
C ALA A 264 -33.08 -4.04 0.29
N GLU A 265 -33.22 -3.28 -0.81
CA GLU A 265 -33.08 -3.78 -2.18
C GLU A 265 -31.62 -3.90 -2.63
N GLY A 266 -30.66 -3.44 -1.82
CA GLY A 266 -29.23 -3.47 -2.05
C GLY A 266 -28.58 -2.09 -2.13
N TRP A 267 -27.33 -2.05 -1.75
CA TRP A 267 -26.46 -0.89 -1.82
C TRP A 267 -25.78 -0.78 -3.18
N THR A 268 -25.40 0.43 -3.54
CA THR A 268 -24.53 0.74 -4.67
C THR A 268 -23.26 1.45 -4.17
N THR A 269 -22.26 1.58 -5.03
CA THR A 269 -21.06 2.39 -4.71
C THR A 269 -21.39 3.86 -4.50
N SER A 270 -22.46 4.37 -5.12
CA SER A 270 -22.93 5.76 -4.93
C SER A 270 -23.43 6.03 -3.51
N ASP A 271 -23.99 5.03 -2.84
CA ASP A 271 -24.53 5.17 -1.48
C ASP A 271 -23.42 5.30 -0.42
N VAL A 272 -22.20 4.91 -0.77
CA VAL A 272 -21.00 5.00 0.06
C VAL A 272 -19.92 5.91 -0.55
N ALA A 273 -20.27 6.71 -1.56
CA ALA A 273 -19.33 7.56 -2.29
C ALA A 273 -18.56 8.54 -1.40
N ALA A 274 -19.17 9.01 -0.30
CA ALA A 274 -18.50 9.89 0.65
C ALA A 274 -17.25 9.27 1.31
N THR A 275 -17.15 7.93 1.32
CA THR A 275 -16.02 7.19 1.88
C THR A 275 -15.05 6.65 0.81
N ASP A 276 -15.23 7.04 -0.46
CA ASP A 276 -14.42 6.53 -1.58
C ASP A 276 -12.92 6.82 -1.34
N PRO A 277 -12.07 5.79 -1.28
CA PRO A 277 -10.62 5.96 -1.10
C PRO A 277 -9.94 6.62 -2.31
N GLY A 278 -10.60 6.66 -3.45
CA GLY A 278 -10.09 7.26 -4.70
C GLY A 278 -10.51 8.70 -4.93
N VAL A 279 -11.43 9.25 -4.13
CA VAL A 279 -11.84 10.65 -4.28
C VAL A 279 -10.72 11.55 -3.77
N ALA A 280 -10.16 12.33 -4.67
CA ALA A 280 -9.29 13.44 -4.32
C ALA A 280 -10.15 14.60 -3.81
N ASP A 281 -10.30 14.74 -2.49
CA ASP A 281 -10.74 16.01 -1.91
C ASP A 281 -9.74 17.08 -2.38
N GLY A 282 -10.22 18.26 -2.75
CA GLY A 282 -9.38 19.34 -3.24
C GLY A 282 -9.09 19.30 -4.75
N ALA A 283 -9.82 18.48 -5.53
CA ALA A 283 -9.75 18.51 -7.00
C ALA A 283 -9.99 19.93 -7.58
N GLY A 284 -10.61 20.83 -6.81
CA GLY A 284 -10.80 22.24 -7.18
C GLY A 284 -9.61 23.16 -6.89
N ALA A 285 -8.61 22.72 -6.10
CA ALA A 285 -7.47 23.58 -5.74
C ALA A 285 -6.43 23.72 -6.85
N GLY A 286 -6.45 22.84 -7.86
CA GLY A 286 -5.54 22.88 -8.99
C GLY A 286 -4.06 22.62 -8.64
N LEU A 287 -3.21 22.73 -9.64
CA LEU A 287 -1.76 22.65 -9.47
C LEU A 287 -1.22 23.99 -8.95
N HIS A 288 -0.45 23.91 -7.89
CA HIS A 288 0.38 25.01 -7.39
C HIS A 288 1.86 24.67 -7.57
N ALA A 289 2.71 25.66 -7.45
CA ALA A 289 4.16 25.45 -7.47
C ALA A 289 4.88 26.51 -6.63
N LEU A 290 6.07 26.16 -6.14
CA LEU A 290 7.05 27.14 -5.70
C LEU A 290 7.85 27.60 -6.92
N VAL A 291 7.89 28.91 -7.16
CA VAL A 291 8.69 29.54 -8.22
C VAL A 291 9.44 30.73 -7.61
N GLY A 292 10.77 30.69 -7.66
CA GLY A 292 11.60 31.71 -7.03
C GLY A 292 11.37 31.88 -5.54
N GLY A 293 10.96 30.80 -4.85
CA GLY A 293 10.65 30.80 -3.42
C GLY A 293 9.29 31.42 -3.05
N SER A 294 8.41 31.66 -4.02
CA SER A 294 7.04 32.14 -3.81
C SER A 294 6.02 31.10 -4.27
N LEU A 295 4.89 30.98 -3.58
CA LEU A 295 3.82 30.08 -3.99
C LEU A 295 3.02 30.73 -5.13
N VAL A 296 2.82 29.95 -6.19
CA VAL A 296 2.03 30.34 -7.36
C VAL A 296 0.94 29.29 -7.64
N ALA A 297 -0.17 29.73 -8.21
CA ALA A 297 -1.23 28.88 -8.72
C ALA A 297 -1.16 28.80 -10.25
N LEU A 298 -1.47 27.63 -10.81
CA LEU A 298 -1.59 27.42 -12.25
C LEU A 298 -3.06 27.32 -12.64
N ASP A 299 -3.47 28.13 -13.61
CA ASP A 299 -4.73 28.02 -14.32
C ASP A 299 -4.46 27.85 -15.82
N GLY A 300 -4.55 26.62 -16.29
CA GLY A 300 -4.13 26.24 -17.63
C GLY A 300 -2.63 26.50 -17.86
N GLN A 301 -2.29 27.51 -18.65
CA GLN A 301 -0.91 27.93 -18.92
C GLN A 301 -0.50 29.20 -18.16
N ARG A 302 -1.43 29.78 -17.41
CA ARG A 302 -1.19 31.04 -16.70
C ARG A 302 -0.73 30.78 -15.27
N ILE A 303 0.41 31.37 -14.92
CA ILE A 303 0.90 31.40 -13.54
C ILE A 303 0.42 32.69 -12.88
N THR A 304 -0.12 32.57 -11.66
CA THR A 304 -0.53 33.70 -10.85
C THR A 304 0.07 33.53 -9.45
N THR A 305 0.77 34.54 -8.96
CA THR A 305 1.25 34.55 -7.58
C THR A 305 0.04 34.52 -6.64
N VAL A 306 0.07 33.59 -5.67
CA VAL A 306 -0.98 33.49 -4.67
C VAL A 306 -1.03 34.77 -3.83
N GLU A 307 -2.22 35.25 -3.50
CA GLU A 307 -2.38 36.33 -2.57
C GLU A 307 -1.88 35.95 -1.16
N GLY A 308 -1.73 36.96 -0.27
CA GLY A 308 -1.36 36.75 1.12
C GLY A 308 0.13 36.45 1.35
N ALA A 309 0.43 35.86 2.48
CA ALA A 309 1.80 35.65 2.97
C ALA A 309 2.61 34.76 2.03
N PHE A 310 2.06 33.62 1.60
CA PHE A 310 2.80 32.61 0.85
C PHE A 310 3.21 33.04 -0.57
N GLY A 311 2.47 33.97 -1.17
CA GLY A 311 2.88 34.57 -2.44
C GLY A 311 3.95 35.66 -2.28
N ARG A 312 3.99 36.34 -1.12
CA ARG A 312 4.97 37.41 -0.83
C ARG A 312 6.31 36.88 -0.29
N MET A 313 6.33 35.73 0.37
CA MET A 313 7.54 35.08 0.83
C MET A 313 8.42 34.68 -0.37
N GLY A 314 9.69 35.03 -0.35
CA GLY A 314 10.63 34.77 -1.46
C GLY A 314 11.68 33.68 -1.19
N ASP A 315 11.65 33.06 -0.02
CA ASP A 315 12.66 32.11 0.45
C ASP A 315 12.06 30.75 0.85
N GLN A 316 10.90 30.39 0.29
CA GLN A 316 10.25 29.10 0.54
C GLN A 316 11.02 27.98 -0.19
N THR A 317 11.35 26.92 0.56
CA THR A 317 12.08 25.75 0.05
C THR A 317 11.21 24.48 -0.03
N GLY A 318 10.05 24.47 0.63
CA GLY A 318 9.09 23.38 0.57
C GLY A 318 7.70 23.91 0.95
N ALA A 319 6.66 23.40 0.28
CA ALA A 319 5.29 23.74 0.60
C ALA A 319 4.36 22.53 0.44
N ALA A 320 3.24 22.56 1.14
CA ALA A 320 2.15 21.60 1.03
C ALA A 320 0.80 22.30 1.20
N LEU A 321 -0.20 21.86 0.45
CA LEU A 321 -1.59 22.24 0.64
C LEU A 321 -2.33 21.16 1.42
N SER A 322 -3.24 21.58 2.32
CA SER A 322 -4.14 20.63 2.97
C SER A 322 -5.02 19.91 1.94
N ARG A 323 -5.59 18.80 2.34
CA ARG A 323 -6.45 17.96 1.48
C ARG A 323 -7.58 18.77 0.80
N THR A 324 -8.13 19.75 1.49
CA THR A 324 -9.17 20.64 0.93
C THR A 324 -8.62 21.78 0.06
N GLY A 325 -7.29 21.96 0.03
CA GLY A 325 -6.64 23.10 -0.64
C GLY A 325 -6.80 24.44 0.10
N ARG A 326 -7.45 24.45 1.28
CA ARG A 326 -7.73 25.68 2.03
C ARG A 326 -6.53 26.17 2.84
N LEU A 327 -5.75 25.25 3.42
CA LEU A 327 -4.60 25.56 4.25
C LEU A 327 -3.30 25.32 3.51
N VAL A 328 -2.31 26.12 3.83
CA VAL A 328 -0.93 26.04 3.31
C VAL A 328 0.03 25.90 4.48
N ALA A 329 0.99 24.99 4.31
CA ALA A 329 2.19 24.93 5.14
C ALA A 329 3.41 25.16 4.25
N SER A 330 4.36 25.97 4.72
CA SER A 330 5.59 26.23 3.96
C SER A 330 6.80 26.32 4.86
N VAL A 331 7.91 25.77 4.40
CA VAL A 331 9.23 25.93 5.01
C VAL A 331 9.96 27.07 4.34
N VAL A 332 10.43 28.01 5.14
CA VAL A 332 11.21 29.17 4.72
C VAL A 332 12.63 29.00 5.25
N THR A 333 13.62 29.14 4.37
CA THR A 333 15.04 29.13 4.76
C THR A 333 15.49 30.56 5.11
N LEU A 334 15.97 30.73 6.32
CA LEU A 334 16.43 32.04 6.81
C LEU A 334 17.87 32.28 6.35
N ARG A 335 18.07 33.21 5.42
CA ARG A 335 19.42 33.58 4.91
C ARG A 335 20.26 34.35 5.94
N ARG A 336 19.64 35.00 6.94
CA ARG A 336 20.29 35.67 8.06
C ARG A 336 19.39 35.57 9.29
N GLY A 337 19.79 34.78 10.28
CA GLY A 337 19.04 34.59 11.51
C GLY A 337 19.96 34.34 12.70
N ALA A 338 19.39 33.98 13.84
CA ALA A 338 20.16 33.48 14.96
C ALA A 338 20.99 32.27 14.51
N PRO A 339 22.20 32.08 15.02
CA PRO A 339 23.10 30.99 14.58
C PRO A 339 22.50 29.59 14.73
N ASP A 340 21.44 29.45 15.56
CA ASP A 340 20.81 28.18 15.84
C ASP A 340 19.46 27.95 15.09
N VAL A 341 19.03 28.88 14.24
CA VAL A 341 17.79 28.80 13.46
C VAL A 341 18.08 29.11 12.01
N ALA A 342 18.01 28.10 11.13
CA ALA A 342 18.24 28.27 9.71
C ALA A 342 16.97 28.09 8.85
N ALA A 343 15.91 27.46 9.40
CA ALA A 343 14.64 27.26 8.72
C ALA A 343 13.45 27.44 9.67
N SER A 344 12.30 27.84 9.14
CA SER A 344 11.06 27.97 9.89
C SER A 344 9.87 27.44 9.09
N LEU A 345 8.92 26.79 9.80
CA LEU A 345 7.64 26.35 9.28
C LEU A 345 6.58 27.44 9.50
N TRP A 346 5.87 27.76 8.45
CA TRP A 346 4.75 28.71 8.46
C TRP A 346 3.46 28.01 8.05
N ILE A 347 2.35 28.31 8.72
CA ILE A 347 1.03 27.77 8.42
C ILE A 347 0.00 28.89 8.33
N GLY A 348 -1.01 28.75 7.47
CA GLY A 348 -2.09 29.73 7.31
C GLY A 348 -3.09 29.30 6.25
N GLU A 349 -4.13 30.12 6.06
CA GLU A 349 -5.06 29.91 4.96
C GLU A 349 -4.46 30.42 3.63
N LEU A 350 -4.83 29.75 2.54
CA LEU A 350 -4.45 30.17 1.19
C LEU A 350 -5.01 31.57 0.92
N GLY A 351 -4.14 32.50 0.55
CA GLY A 351 -4.53 33.88 0.31
C GLY A 351 -4.55 34.80 1.55
N ALA A 352 -4.27 34.29 2.74
CA ALA A 352 -4.26 35.04 3.98
C ALA A 352 -2.85 35.23 4.58
N GLU A 353 -2.79 35.76 5.80
CA GLU A 353 -1.55 35.83 6.57
C GLU A 353 -1.18 34.46 7.16
N ALA A 354 0.10 34.28 7.45
CA ALA A 354 0.65 33.04 8.00
C ALA A 354 1.26 33.27 9.38
N VAL A 355 1.26 32.22 10.21
CA VAL A 355 1.89 32.21 11.52
C VAL A 355 3.03 31.19 11.54
N GLN A 356 4.10 31.51 12.27
CA GLN A 356 5.22 30.60 12.43
C GLN A 356 4.85 29.45 13.37
N ALA A 357 4.99 28.20 12.89
CA ALA A 357 4.58 27.02 13.62
C ALA A 357 5.76 26.23 14.24
N ALA A 358 6.91 26.25 13.60
CA ALA A 358 8.14 25.59 14.11
C ALA A 358 9.38 26.27 13.55
N ASP A 359 10.53 25.96 14.11
CA ASP A 359 11.87 26.41 13.71
C ASP A 359 12.91 25.33 14.00
N GLY A 360 14.04 25.39 13.30
CA GLY A 360 15.17 24.46 13.45
C GLY A 360 16.31 24.77 12.48
N HIS A 361 17.35 23.95 12.49
CA HIS A 361 18.45 24.06 11.52
C HIS A 361 18.00 23.58 10.13
N ASN A 362 17.27 22.47 10.09
CA ASN A 362 16.69 21.87 8.89
C ASN A 362 15.26 21.46 9.15
N LEU A 363 14.39 21.73 8.18
CA LEU A 363 13.02 21.21 8.19
C LEU A 363 12.76 20.46 6.88
N SER A 364 12.10 19.30 6.98
CA SER A 364 11.64 18.58 5.79
C SER A 364 10.48 19.33 5.12
N ARG A 365 10.15 18.95 3.91
CA ARG A 365 8.89 19.37 3.28
C ARG A 365 7.72 19.00 4.22
N PRO A 366 6.74 19.90 4.45
CA PRO A 366 5.60 19.61 5.31
C PRO A 366 4.63 18.62 4.67
N SER A 367 3.87 17.91 5.51
CA SER A 367 2.78 17.03 5.09
C SER A 367 1.56 17.25 5.98
N TRP A 368 0.37 17.29 5.39
CA TRP A 368 -0.88 17.49 6.11
C TRP A 368 -1.52 16.16 6.55
N SER A 369 -2.10 16.15 7.74
CA SER A 369 -2.96 15.06 8.23
C SER A 369 -4.45 15.38 8.06
N LEU A 370 -5.31 14.36 8.25
CA LEU A 370 -6.77 14.48 8.07
C LEU A 370 -7.46 15.50 9.02
N ASP A 371 -6.83 15.86 10.12
CA ASP A 371 -7.31 16.78 11.13
C ASP A 371 -6.71 18.18 11.01
N ASP A 372 -6.27 18.53 9.80
CA ASP A 372 -5.66 19.83 9.47
C ASP A 372 -4.42 20.16 10.35
N ALA A 373 -3.68 19.15 10.80
CA ALA A 373 -2.37 19.34 11.40
C ALA A 373 -1.25 19.09 10.40
N VAL A 374 -0.16 19.82 10.53
CA VAL A 374 1.05 19.71 9.71
C VAL A 374 2.07 18.84 10.40
N TRP A 375 2.64 17.90 9.68
CA TRP A 375 3.77 17.10 10.12
C TRP A 375 5.04 17.56 9.41
N VAL A 376 6.13 17.66 10.15
CA VAL A 376 7.44 18.06 9.62
C VAL A 376 8.54 17.36 10.42
N VAL A 377 9.64 17.04 9.77
CA VAL A 377 10.86 16.57 10.45
C VAL A 377 11.72 17.77 10.76
N VAL A 378 12.10 17.93 12.02
CA VAL A 378 12.98 19.00 12.52
C VAL A 378 14.33 18.36 12.86
N ASP A 379 15.42 18.94 12.37
CA ASP A 379 16.79 18.57 12.68
C ASP A 379 17.03 17.05 12.63
N THR A 380 16.93 16.49 11.45
CA THR A 380 17.18 15.08 11.08
C THR A 380 16.11 14.06 11.45
N ASN A 381 15.68 13.96 12.73
CA ASN A 381 14.85 12.82 13.18
C ASN A 381 13.70 13.19 14.11
N ASN A 382 13.56 14.47 14.49
CA ASN A 382 12.50 14.90 15.38
C ASN A 382 11.22 15.15 14.56
N VAL A 383 10.29 14.24 14.61
CA VAL A 383 8.99 14.42 13.95
C VAL A 383 8.10 15.27 14.82
N LEU A 384 7.64 16.38 14.27
CA LEU A 384 6.79 17.36 14.93
C LEU A 384 5.43 17.45 14.22
N ARG A 385 4.36 17.49 14.98
CA ARG A 385 3.02 17.81 14.55
C ARG A 385 2.65 19.20 15.03
N ALA A 386 2.28 20.09 14.11
CA ALA A 386 1.81 21.45 14.44
C ALA A 386 0.34 21.60 14.03
N ILE A 387 -0.49 22.06 14.93
CA ILE A 387 -1.91 22.33 14.68
C ILE A 387 -2.26 23.73 15.18
N GLN A 388 -3.01 24.49 14.39
CA GLN A 388 -3.48 25.80 14.81
C GLN A 388 -4.64 25.63 15.80
N GLU A 389 -4.47 26.15 17.02
CA GLU A 389 -5.51 26.12 18.05
C GLU A 389 -6.65 27.08 17.69
N PRO A 390 -7.91 26.61 17.59
CA PRO A 390 -9.04 27.46 17.20
C PRO A 390 -9.26 28.64 18.16
N ALA A 391 -8.96 28.47 19.46
CA ALA A 391 -9.21 29.50 20.47
C ALA A 391 -8.17 30.62 20.48
N SER A 392 -6.90 30.32 20.20
CA SER A 392 -5.79 31.27 20.28
C SER A 392 -5.29 31.72 18.90
N GLY A 393 -5.58 30.94 17.86
CA GLY A 393 -5.00 31.09 16.54
C GLY A 393 -3.50 30.78 16.48
N GLN A 394 -2.91 30.39 17.61
CA GLN A 394 -1.49 30.04 17.70
C GLN A 394 -1.27 28.55 17.43
N PRO A 395 -0.14 28.16 16.81
CA PRO A 395 0.18 26.76 16.58
C PRO A 395 0.60 26.05 17.88
N ALA A 396 -0.10 24.95 18.21
CA ALA A 396 0.39 24.01 19.20
C ALA A 396 1.42 23.06 18.54
N ARG A 397 2.55 22.83 19.23
CA ARG A 397 3.65 21.96 18.79
C ARG A 397 3.61 20.67 19.58
N ILE A 398 3.40 19.55 18.94
CA ILE A 398 3.24 18.25 19.59
C ILE A 398 4.30 17.30 19.00
N PRO A 399 5.25 16.80 19.80
CA PRO A 399 6.20 15.77 19.35
C PRO A 399 5.46 14.50 18.94
N VAL A 400 5.95 13.85 17.88
CA VAL A 400 5.49 12.51 17.46
C VAL A 400 6.56 11.51 17.88
N ASP A 401 6.16 10.42 18.52
CA ASP A 401 7.11 9.35 18.86
C ASP A 401 7.56 8.61 17.59
N SER A 402 8.81 8.82 17.23
CA SER A 402 9.49 8.16 16.11
C SER A 402 10.57 7.17 16.55
N THR A 403 10.59 6.78 17.83
CA THR A 403 11.62 5.90 18.41
C THR A 403 11.73 4.57 17.69
N ALA A 404 10.61 3.96 17.30
CA ALA A 404 10.61 2.70 16.54
C ALA A 404 11.31 2.85 15.18
N VAL A 405 11.13 4.00 14.51
CA VAL A 405 11.79 4.31 13.23
C VAL A 405 13.29 4.46 13.42
N SER A 406 13.73 5.35 14.31
CA SER A 406 15.13 5.65 14.53
C SER A 406 15.93 4.45 15.08
N SER A 407 15.29 3.58 15.86
CA SER A 407 15.92 2.35 16.36
C SER A 407 16.17 1.30 15.27
N ARG A 408 15.25 1.18 14.29
CA ARG A 408 15.36 0.18 13.22
C ARG A 408 16.10 0.70 11.99
N PHE A 409 15.96 1.98 11.69
CA PHE A 409 16.55 2.66 10.53
C PHE A 409 17.30 3.90 11.01
N PRO A 410 18.50 3.73 11.55
CA PRO A 410 19.33 4.86 11.95
C PRO A 410 19.75 5.65 10.71
N GLY A 411 19.46 6.95 10.67
CA GLY A 411 19.73 7.84 9.55
C GLY A 411 18.86 9.09 9.62
N ALA A 412 19.14 10.08 8.77
CA ALA A 412 18.32 11.28 8.68
C ALA A 412 17.05 11.02 7.86
N ILE A 413 15.92 11.45 8.36
CA ILE A 413 14.67 11.50 7.60
C ILE A 413 14.69 12.75 6.72
N THR A 414 14.88 12.57 5.41
CA THR A 414 15.01 13.69 4.45
C THR A 414 13.68 14.11 3.83
N ASP A 415 12.69 13.21 3.78
CA ASP A 415 11.32 13.49 3.36
C ASP A 415 10.36 12.64 4.19
N LEU A 416 9.19 13.20 4.55
CA LEU A 416 8.13 12.51 5.26
C LEU A 416 6.79 12.95 4.69
N GLN A 417 5.99 12.00 4.21
CA GLN A 417 4.66 12.26 3.68
C GLN A 417 3.63 11.31 4.29
N LEU A 418 2.57 11.86 4.84
CA LEU A 418 1.43 11.09 5.32
C LEU A 418 0.58 10.59 4.16
N SER A 419 0.03 9.38 4.29
CA SER A 419 -1.00 8.90 3.37
C SER A 419 -2.26 9.76 3.47
N ARG A 420 -3.03 9.83 2.39
CA ARG A 420 -4.25 10.64 2.34
C ARG A 420 -5.30 10.25 3.38
N ASP A 421 -5.31 8.99 3.80
CA ASP A 421 -6.14 8.44 4.87
C ASP A 421 -5.57 8.68 6.28
N GLY A 422 -4.37 9.26 6.39
CA GLY A 422 -3.71 9.60 7.64
C GLY A 422 -3.21 8.41 8.46
N THR A 423 -3.29 7.17 7.94
CA THR A 423 -2.96 5.96 8.70
C THR A 423 -1.52 5.51 8.53
N ARG A 424 -0.79 6.08 7.57
CA ARG A 424 0.59 5.73 7.25
C ARG A 424 1.46 6.95 7.03
N ALA A 425 2.74 6.81 7.33
CA ALA A 425 3.79 7.76 6.97
C ALA A 425 4.83 7.06 6.10
N ALA A 426 5.09 7.61 4.92
CA ALA A 426 6.19 7.21 4.07
C ALA A 426 7.35 8.18 4.25
N MET A 427 8.56 7.66 4.40
CA MET A 427 9.76 8.45 4.69
C MET A 427 10.90 8.07 3.76
N VAL A 428 11.78 9.02 3.47
CA VAL A 428 13.09 8.74 2.87
C VAL A 428 14.15 8.80 3.96
N ILE A 429 14.83 7.67 4.19
CA ILE A 429 15.95 7.54 5.15
C ILE A 429 17.13 6.91 4.40
N ASP A 430 18.25 7.59 4.33
CA ASP A 430 19.45 7.14 3.60
C ASP A 430 19.14 6.65 2.18
N GLY A 431 18.31 7.38 1.46
CA GLY A 431 17.91 7.05 0.08
C GLY A 431 17.01 5.82 -0.06
N ARG A 432 16.40 5.33 1.02
CA ARG A 432 15.47 4.19 1.05
C ARG A 432 14.07 4.65 1.43
N VAL A 433 13.05 3.99 0.90
CA VAL A 433 11.66 4.21 1.31
C VAL A 433 11.37 3.40 2.57
N ILE A 434 10.99 4.07 3.63
CA ILE A 434 10.54 3.46 4.89
C ILE A 434 9.06 3.82 5.09
N LEU A 435 8.25 2.81 5.34
CA LEU A 435 6.83 2.95 5.66
C LEU A 435 6.61 2.65 7.13
N SER A 436 5.83 3.49 7.81
CA SER A 436 5.35 3.24 9.19
C SER A 436 3.84 3.41 9.27
N SER A 437 3.22 2.74 10.22
CA SER A 437 1.85 3.03 10.62
C SER A 437 1.83 4.28 11.50
N VAL A 438 0.79 5.08 11.35
CA VAL A 438 0.50 6.24 12.21
C VAL A 438 -0.50 5.80 13.26
N GLU A 439 -0.09 5.73 14.51
CA GLU A 439 -0.92 5.29 15.62
C GLU A 439 -1.23 6.47 16.55
N GLN A 440 -2.49 6.66 16.88
CA GLN A 440 -2.88 7.60 17.92
C GLN A 440 -2.83 6.89 19.26
N THR A 441 -1.81 7.19 20.07
CA THR A 441 -1.57 6.55 21.37
C THR A 441 -2.47 7.11 22.47
N GLN A 442 -2.72 8.42 22.40
CA GLN A 442 -3.63 9.17 23.28
C GLN A 442 -4.25 10.33 22.51
N ALA A 443 -5.23 11.02 23.06
CA ALA A 443 -5.84 12.17 22.43
C ALA A 443 -4.78 13.22 22.05
N GLY A 444 -4.62 13.44 20.75
CA GLY A 444 -3.65 14.38 20.17
C GLY A 444 -2.18 13.93 20.16
N GLN A 445 -1.85 12.75 20.69
CA GLN A 445 -0.50 12.17 20.66
C GLN A 445 -0.41 11.04 19.65
N PHE A 446 0.68 11.01 18.90
CA PHE A 446 0.89 10.05 17.80
C PHE A 446 2.26 9.39 17.90
N ALA A 447 2.34 8.16 17.38
CA ALA A 447 3.56 7.41 17.21
C ALA A 447 3.66 6.86 15.78
N LEU A 448 4.90 6.75 15.28
CA LEU A 448 5.25 6.02 14.08
C LEU A 448 5.67 4.61 14.47
N THR A 449 4.80 3.64 14.19
CA THR A 449 4.98 2.24 14.61
C THR A 449 5.23 1.32 13.42
N TYR A 450 5.71 0.11 13.66
CA TYR A 450 5.96 -0.93 12.64
C TYR A 450 6.73 -0.44 11.40
N PRO A 451 7.89 0.24 11.56
CA PRO A 451 8.64 0.71 10.43
C PRO A 451 9.20 -0.46 9.62
N ARG A 452 9.04 -0.40 8.29
CA ARG A 452 9.57 -1.38 7.36
C ARG A 452 10.07 -0.73 6.07
N ARG A 453 11.07 -1.35 5.43
CA ARG A 453 11.57 -0.91 4.12
C ARG A 453 10.59 -1.34 3.04
N LEU A 454 10.33 -0.45 2.07
CA LEU A 454 9.64 -0.74 0.82
C LEU A 454 10.61 -0.67 -0.37
N GLY A 455 10.25 -1.39 -1.45
CA GLY A 455 10.93 -1.28 -2.72
C GLY A 455 12.42 -1.62 -2.64
N PHE A 456 12.75 -2.84 -2.25
CA PHE A 456 14.15 -3.27 -2.12
C PHE A 456 14.97 -3.01 -3.39
N GLY A 457 14.40 -3.26 -4.58
CA GLY A 457 15.05 -3.00 -5.87
C GLY A 457 15.40 -1.52 -6.16
N LEU A 458 14.93 -0.56 -5.34
CA LEU A 458 15.31 0.85 -5.46
C LEU A 458 16.71 1.15 -4.90
N GLY A 459 17.29 0.25 -4.13
CA GLY A 459 18.59 0.46 -3.48
C GLY A 459 18.57 1.64 -2.49
N THR A 460 19.50 2.59 -2.66
CA THR A 460 19.67 3.80 -1.85
C THR A 460 19.60 5.08 -2.68
N SER A 461 18.87 5.07 -3.78
CA SER A 461 18.85 6.14 -4.77
C SER A 461 17.66 7.10 -4.65
N VAL A 462 16.74 6.88 -3.71
CA VAL A 462 15.51 7.67 -3.55
C VAL A 462 15.84 9.06 -2.99
N VAL A 463 15.27 10.08 -3.62
CA VAL A 463 15.48 11.51 -3.28
C VAL A 463 14.23 12.11 -2.62
N SER A 464 13.05 11.89 -3.19
CA SER A 464 11.78 12.44 -2.70
C SER A 464 10.64 11.48 -3.04
N LEU A 465 9.54 11.58 -2.33
CA LEU A 465 8.37 10.71 -2.52
C LEU A 465 7.05 11.48 -2.45
N SER A 466 6.01 10.91 -3.04
CA SER A 466 4.64 11.43 -2.93
C SER A 466 3.64 10.26 -2.99
N TRP A 467 2.56 10.34 -2.23
CA TRP A 467 1.45 9.41 -2.38
C TRP A 467 0.68 9.71 -3.67
N ARG A 468 0.52 8.70 -4.52
CA ARG A 468 -0.33 8.78 -5.72
C ARG A 468 -1.76 8.34 -5.41
N THR A 469 -1.89 7.23 -4.68
CA THR A 469 -3.15 6.70 -4.16
C THR A 469 -2.98 6.32 -2.68
N GLY A 470 -3.99 5.78 -2.03
CA GLY A 470 -3.88 5.28 -0.64
C GLY A 470 -2.98 4.05 -0.49
N ASP A 471 -2.62 3.37 -1.59
CA ASP A 471 -1.81 2.14 -1.59
C ASP A 471 -0.62 2.15 -2.56
N ASP A 472 -0.28 3.32 -3.11
CA ASP A 472 0.78 3.48 -4.08
C ASP A 472 1.53 4.81 -3.90
N ILE A 473 2.85 4.72 -3.81
CA ILE A 473 3.79 5.81 -3.65
C ILE A 473 4.58 5.96 -4.95
N VAL A 474 4.88 7.18 -5.34
CA VAL A 474 5.81 7.48 -6.42
C VAL A 474 7.04 8.17 -5.87
N VAL A 475 8.22 7.81 -6.36
CA VAL A 475 9.51 8.32 -5.88
C VAL A 475 10.35 8.86 -7.02
N THR A 476 11.12 9.92 -6.74
CA THR A 476 12.25 10.32 -7.60
C THR A 476 13.52 9.65 -7.12
N ARG A 477 14.40 9.32 -8.07
CA ARG A 477 15.64 8.59 -7.82
C ARG A 477 16.84 9.30 -8.44
N ASN A 478 17.97 9.21 -7.78
CA ASN A 478 19.25 9.57 -8.37
C ASN A 478 19.82 8.39 -9.17
N ASP A 479 19.06 7.97 -10.18
CA ASP A 479 19.34 6.84 -11.07
C ASP A 479 18.97 7.26 -12.50
N VAL A 480 19.95 7.28 -13.41
CA VAL A 480 19.78 7.75 -14.80
C VAL A 480 18.81 6.84 -15.58
N GLY A 481 18.88 5.54 -15.34
CA GLY A 481 18.05 4.55 -16.04
C GLY A 481 16.60 4.55 -15.56
N HIS A 482 16.41 4.82 -14.27
CA HIS A 482 15.12 4.71 -13.59
C HIS A 482 14.88 5.91 -12.65
N PRO A 483 14.74 7.14 -13.21
CA PRO A 483 14.67 8.37 -12.41
C PRO A 483 13.36 8.51 -11.61
N VAL A 484 12.29 7.78 -11.99
CA VAL A 484 11.00 7.76 -11.31
C VAL A 484 10.50 6.32 -11.22
N SER A 485 10.10 5.90 -10.02
CA SER A 485 9.53 4.58 -9.79
C SER A 485 8.25 4.66 -8.95
N TYR A 486 7.32 3.73 -9.21
CA TYR A 486 6.13 3.49 -8.39
C TYR A 486 6.43 2.38 -7.38
N VAL A 487 5.93 2.50 -6.18
CA VAL A 487 6.12 1.53 -5.09
C VAL A 487 4.79 1.25 -4.42
N ASN A 488 4.32 0.03 -4.54
CA ASN A 488 3.11 -0.40 -3.85
C ASN A 488 3.35 -0.65 -2.35
N LEU A 489 2.29 -0.66 -1.56
CA LEU A 489 2.37 -0.96 -0.11
C LEU A 489 2.89 -2.38 0.21
N ASP A 490 2.84 -3.30 -0.72
CA ASP A 490 3.43 -4.64 -0.59
C ASP A 490 4.94 -4.65 -0.87
N GLY A 491 5.51 -3.52 -1.34
CA GLY A 491 6.93 -3.35 -1.64
C GLY A 491 7.28 -3.67 -3.09
N VAL A 492 6.35 -4.13 -3.90
CA VAL A 492 6.58 -4.31 -5.34
C VAL A 492 6.74 -2.96 -6.01
N ASN A 493 7.76 -2.82 -6.82
CA ASN A 493 8.03 -1.57 -7.56
C ASN A 493 8.00 -1.78 -9.07
N SER A 494 7.72 -0.70 -9.79
CA SER A 494 7.80 -0.60 -11.24
C SER A 494 8.29 0.78 -11.65
N ASP A 495 8.90 0.89 -12.82
CA ASP A 495 9.50 2.13 -13.26
C ASP A 495 8.61 2.90 -14.24
N ALA A 496 8.61 4.23 -14.12
CA ALA A 496 8.04 5.10 -15.13
C ALA A 496 9.02 5.25 -16.31
N PRO A 497 8.54 5.61 -17.51
CA PRO A 497 9.44 5.89 -18.63
C PRO A 497 10.46 6.97 -18.28
N ALA A 498 11.75 6.71 -18.53
CA ALA A 498 12.81 7.68 -18.27
C ALA A 498 12.95 8.75 -19.37
N ARG A 499 12.41 8.47 -20.57
CA ARG A 499 12.56 9.34 -21.75
C ARG A 499 11.94 10.72 -21.53
N GLY A 500 12.73 11.76 -21.75
CA GLY A 500 12.31 13.16 -21.62
C GLY A 500 12.61 13.78 -20.26
N LEU A 501 13.09 13.01 -19.30
CA LEU A 501 13.53 13.53 -18.00
C LEU A 501 15.01 13.86 -17.99
N GLN A 502 15.35 14.95 -17.31
CA GLN A 502 16.73 15.33 -17.00
C GLN A 502 16.97 15.26 -15.51
N ILE A 503 18.01 14.57 -15.11
CA ILE A 503 18.42 14.45 -13.71
C ILE A 503 19.42 15.56 -13.33
N PRO A 504 19.53 15.89 -12.04
CA PRO A 504 18.83 15.32 -10.90
C PRO A 504 17.37 15.77 -10.80
N LEU A 505 16.47 14.87 -10.38
CA LEU A 505 15.12 15.23 -9.96
C LEU A 505 15.13 15.50 -8.46
N PHE A 506 14.57 16.63 -8.02
CA PHE A 506 14.65 17.06 -6.63
C PHE A 506 13.30 17.17 -5.90
N ALA A 507 12.18 17.18 -6.63
CA ALA A 507 10.84 17.20 -6.02
C ALA A 507 9.84 16.40 -6.84
N ILE A 508 8.81 15.91 -6.16
CA ILE A 508 7.70 15.17 -6.76
C ILE A 508 6.39 15.52 -6.07
N ALA A 509 5.33 15.61 -6.84
CA ALA A 509 3.96 15.67 -6.36
C ALA A 509 3.08 14.79 -7.25
N ALA A 510 2.13 14.07 -6.69
CA ALA A 510 1.29 13.15 -7.44
C ALA A 510 -0.16 13.15 -6.96
N ASN A 511 -1.06 12.84 -7.88
CA ASN A 511 -2.43 12.45 -7.62
C ASN A 511 -2.74 11.17 -8.43
N PRO A 512 -3.92 10.55 -8.30
CA PRO A 512 -4.22 9.29 -8.97
C PRO A 512 -4.04 9.30 -10.50
N SER A 513 -4.20 10.45 -11.15
CA SER A 513 -4.14 10.58 -12.61
C SER A 513 -2.83 11.12 -13.14
N THR A 514 -2.08 11.90 -12.37
CA THR A 514 -0.93 12.67 -12.86
C THR A 514 0.21 12.68 -11.85
N VAL A 515 1.42 12.52 -12.34
CA VAL A 515 2.67 12.68 -11.59
C VAL A 515 3.42 13.90 -12.13
N TYR A 516 3.86 14.77 -11.23
CA TYR A 516 4.67 15.94 -11.53
C TYR A 516 6.05 15.79 -10.90
N VAL A 517 7.11 15.99 -11.66
CA VAL A 517 8.49 15.95 -11.16
C VAL A 517 9.22 17.25 -11.50
N ALA A 518 10.07 17.69 -10.60
CA ALA A 518 10.90 18.86 -10.79
C ALA A 518 12.35 18.46 -11.04
N GLY A 519 12.95 19.02 -12.08
CA GLY A 519 14.33 18.84 -12.49
C GLY A 519 14.99 20.17 -12.90
N PRO A 520 16.20 20.12 -13.45
CA PRO A 520 16.99 21.32 -13.78
C PRO A 520 16.30 22.32 -14.72
N GLN A 521 15.42 21.83 -15.60
CA GLN A 521 14.73 22.67 -16.59
C GLN A 521 13.38 23.19 -16.09
N GLY A 522 12.84 22.63 -15.01
CA GLY A 522 11.50 22.96 -14.49
C GLY A 522 10.68 21.72 -14.20
N VAL A 523 9.36 21.86 -14.28
CA VAL A 523 8.40 20.80 -13.92
C VAL A 523 7.91 20.06 -15.16
N MET A 524 8.03 18.74 -15.11
CA MET A 524 7.50 17.81 -16.10
C MET A 524 6.29 17.06 -15.51
N MET A 525 5.32 16.71 -16.35
CA MET A 525 4.15 15.91 -15.95
C MET A 525 4.03 14.62 -16.76
N TYR A 526 3.52 13.58 -16.11
CA TYR A 526 3.19 12.30 -16.71
C TYR A 526 1.75 11.92 -16.34
N SER A 527 0.92 11.63 -17.35
CA SER A 527 -0.46 11.20 -17.14
C SER A 527 -0.59 9.71 -17.49
N ALA A 528 -1.10 8.92 -16.54
CA ALA A 528 -1.35 7.50 -16.75
C ALA A 528 -2.54 7.23 -17.71
N SER A 529 -3.40 8.23 -17.94
CA SER A 529 -4.56 8.13 -18.84
C SER A 529 -4.24 8.38 -20.32
N SER A 530 -2.99 8.67 -20.66
CA SER A 530 -2.56 8.84 -22.06
C SER A 530 -2.70 7.52 -22.82
N ALA A 531 -3.19 7.57 -24.06
CA ALA A 531 -3.35 6.39 -24.89
C ALA A 531 -2.03 5.63 -25.05
N GLU A 532 -2.11 4.29 -25.18
CA GLU A 532 -0.93 3.46 -25.45
C GLU A 532 -0.14 4.04 -26.64
N GLY A 533 1.14 4.33 -26.43
CA GLY A 533 2.04 4.97 -27.40
C GLY A 533 2.26 6.48 -27.20
N GLN A 534 1.49 7.16 -26.36
CA GLN A 534 1.69 8.57 -25.97
C GLN A 534 2.18 8.73 -24.51
N GLN A 535 2.61 7.66 -23.88
CA GLN A 535 3.12 7.67 -22.51
C GLN A 535 4.52 8.31 -22.47
N SER A 536 4.57 9.63 -22.42
CA SER A 536 5.80 10.41 -22.30
C SER A 536 5.61 11.56 -21.34
N TRP A 537 6.71 11.98 -20.73
CA TRP A 537 6.74 13.20 -19.93
C TRP A 537 6.50 14.41 -20.82
N ALA A 538 5.62 15.30 -20.38
CA ALA A 538 5.32 16.57 -21.02
C ALA A 538 5.75 17.73 -20.10
N GLU A 539 6.18 18.82 -20.72
CA GLU A 539 6.46 20.06 -20.00
C GLU A 539 5.19 20.64 -19.39
N VAL A 540 5.30 21.18 -18.18
CA VAL A 540 4.19 21.95 -17.58
C VAL A 540 4.35 23.41 -18.03
N PRO A 541 3.47 23.92 -18.91
CA PRO A 541 3.57 25.29 -19.40
C PRO A 541 3.61 26.29 -18.25
N GLY A 542 4.57 27.22 -18.32
CA GLY A 542 4.78 28.23 -17.28
C GLY A 542 5.65 27.78 -16.11
N LEU A 543 5.87 26.49 -15.90
CA LEU A 543 6.76 25.97 -14.85
C LEU A 543 8.11 25.47 -15.38
N MET A 544 8.47 25.76 -16.64
CA MET A 544 9.78 25.46 -17.20
C MET A 544 10.82 26.49 -16.73
N VAL A 545 10.98 26.57 -15.42
CA VAL A 545 11.87 27.52 -14.73
C VAL A 545 12.72 26.74 -13.73
N THR A 546 14.02 27.01 -13.71
CA THR A 546 14.94 26.38 -12.76
C THR A 546 14.50 26.61 -11.31
N GLY A 547 14.46 25.55 -10.52
CA GLY A 547 14.05 25.61 -9.11
C GLY A 547 12.53 25.64 -8.87
N ALA A 548 11.71 25.52 -9.92
CA ALA A 548 10.28 25.33 -9.75
C ALA A 548 10.01 23.95 -9.11
N ALA A 549 9.09 23.89 -8.12
CA ALA A 549 8.71 22.65 -7.47
C ALA A 549 7.17 22.51 -7.41
N PRO A 550 6.59 21.36 -7.83
CA PRO A 550 5.15 21.17 -7.86
C PRO A 550 4.58 21.01 -6.45
N VAL A 551 3.39 21.53 -6.21
CA VAL A 551 2.64 21.43 -4.96
C VAL A 551 1.20 21.06 -5.27
N LEU A 552 0.75 19.94 -4.74
CA LEU A 552 -0.62 19.46 -4.85
C LEU A 552 -1.26 19.35 -3.45
N PRO A 553 -2.61 19.39 -3.36
CA PRO A 553 -3.31 18.99 -2.15
C PRO A 553 -3.00 17.55 -1.78
N GLY A 554 -2.60 17.29 -0.51
CA GLY A 554 -2.13 15.99 -0.02
C GLY A 554 -2.96 15.40 1.10
#